data_1a2b10654b99d7aefad3995cfab21303
#
_entry.id   1a2b10654b99d7aefad3995cfab21303
#
_cell.length_a   1.000
_cell.length_b   1.000
_cell.length_c   1.000
_cell.angle_alpha   90.00
_cell.angle_beta   90.00
_cell.angle_gamma   90.00
#
_symmetry.space_group_name_H-M   'P 1'
#
loop_
_entity.id
_entity.type
_entity.pdbx_description
1 polymer ?
#
loop_
_entity_poly.entity_id
_entity_poly.type
_entity_poly.pdbx_seq_one_letter_code
_entity_poly.pdbx_strand_id
1 'polypeptide(L)'
;MVMALAVPAVTNATQGQGNDVKPKLTQMPGEKFRNRNQLSLDAVAALSLILRTENIEDHSYKAARKVVSDKVASRFKLDPTALDKNWSRAPRDHQIAALAAITQLNVRYVTGKEDPYVRVDCSGLLWLAWRTAGVDMPRQAVSQLDPRMRIERSEAMLGDITGEGTHVQIYLGMGLAMIHAPFNGKYVKFKKMSEEQAARVVWTNPSLIATYRL
;
A
#
# COMPACT_ATOMS: atom_id res chain seq x y z
N MET A 1 48.14 -23.86 14.62
CA MET A 1 47.44 -25.07 14.15
C MET A 1 46.05 -24.64 13.70
N VAL A 2 45.90 -24.36 12.41
CA VAL A 2 44.68 -23.79 11.83
C VAL A 2 43.93 -24.98 11.17
N MET A 3 42.74 -25.27 11.70
CA MET A 3 41.85 -26.30 11.13
C MET A 3 41.06 -25.67 9.99
N ALA A 4 41.30 -26.12 8.77
CA ALA A 4 40.48 -25.78 7.61
C ALA A 4 39.22 -26.67 7.60
N LEU A 5 38.04 -26.06 7.59
CA LEU A 5 36.76 -26.75 7.40
C LEU A 5 36.51 -26.92 5.90
N ALA A 6 36.47 -28.18 5.43
CA ALA A 6 36.15 -28.55 4.08
C ALA A 6 34.64 -28.37 3.79
N VAL A 7 34.32 -27.71 2.67
CA VAL A 7 32.97 -27.59 2.11
C VAL A 7 32.69 -28.85 1.29
N PRO A 8 31.56 -29.55 1.49
CA PRO A 8 31.23 -30.72 0.65
C PRO A 8 30.75 -30.28 -0.76
N ALA A 9 31.25 -30.96 -1.76
CA ALA A 9 30.86 -30.81 -3.15
C ALA A 9 29.42 -31.28 -3.37
N VAL A 10 28.66 -30.45 -4.08
CA VAL A 10 27.29 -30.77 -4.53
C VAL A 10 27.41 -31.60 -5.79
N THR A 11 27.03 -32.88 -5.71
CA THR A 11 26.92 -33.80 -6.84
C THR A 11 25.74 -33.43 -7.74
N ASN A 12 26.00 -33.35 -9.04
CA ASN A 12 25.01 -33.24 -10.11
C ASN A 12 23.99 -34.38 -10.07
N ALA A 13 22.73 -34.09 -9.91
CA ALA A 13 21.61 -35.00 -10.15
C ALA A 13 20.96 -34.71 -11.50
N THR A 14 21.07 -35.67 -12.39
CA THR A 14 20.24 -36.06 -13.55
C THR A 14 19.19 -35.10 -14.09
N GLN A 15 19.35 -34.81 -15.39
CA GLN A 15 18.37 -34.23 -16.30
C GLN A 15 17.05 -35.03 -16.32
N GLY A 16 16.00 -34.45 -15.72
CA GLY A 16 14.62 -34.80 -16.00
C GLY A 16 14.08 -33.81 -17.04
N GLN A 17 13.59 -34.34 -18.17
CA GLN A 17 12.81 -33.53 -19.14
C GLN A 17 11.52 -33.06 -18.47
N GLY A 18 11.56 -31.90 -17.83
CA GLY A 18 10.42 -31.15 -17.41
C GLY A 18 10.24 -30.00 -18.40
N ASN A 19 9.05 -29.90 -18.97
CA ASN A 19 8.62 -28.77 -19.81
C ASN A 19 9.01 -27.46 -19.13
N ASP A 20 10.07 -26.83 -19.63
CA ASP A 20 10.49 -25.48 -19.32
C ASP A 20 9.40 -24.51 -19.79
N VAL A 21 8.35 -24.36 -19.01
CA VAL A 21 7.54 -23.17 -19.04
C VAL A 21 8.39 -22.08 -18.40
N LYS A 22 9.34 -21.54 -19.18
CA LYS A 22 9.97 -20.26 -18.86
C LYS A 22 8.83 -19.29 -18.54
N PRO A 23 8.75 -18.73 -17.33
CA PRO A 23 7.79 -17.65 -17.09
C PRO A 23 8.04 -16.63 -18.19
N LYS A 24 7.00 -16.30 -18.96
CA LYS A 24 7.07 -15.29 -20.02
C LYS A 24 7.47 -13.95 -19.38
N LEU A 25 8.75 -13.75 -19.14
CA LEU A 25 9.34 -12.44 -18.80
C LEU A 25 9.06 -11.39 -19.88
N THR A 26 8.63 -11.83 -21.07
CA THR A 26 8.23 -11.00 -22.22
C THR A 26 6.93 -10.25 -22.02
N GLN A 27 6.21 -10.43 -20.90
CA GLN A 27 5.04 -9.62 -20.54
C GLN A 27 5.23 -8.86 -19.21
N MET A 28 6.43 -8.66 -18.78
CA MET A 28 6.74 -7.54 -17.87
C MET A 28 6.49 -6.24 -18.63
N PRO A 29 5.63 -5.40 -18.15
CA PRO A 29 4.82 -4.51 -18.96
C PRO A 29 5.51 -3.18 -19.18
N GLY A 30 6.38 -3.09 -20.15
CA GLY A 30 6.83 -1.79 -20.66
C GLY A 30 5.66 -0.88 -21.06
N GLU A 31 4.57 -1.43 -21.63
CA GLU A 31 3.35 -0.67 -21.91
C GLU A 31 2.54 -0.31 -20.67
N LYS A 32 2.44 -1.21 -19.69
CA LYS A 32 1.70 -0.96 -18.44
C LYS A 32 2.42 0.07 -17.55
N PHE A 33 3.75 0.17 -17.63
CA PHE A 33 4.51 1.21 -16.94
C PHE A 33 4.45 2.58 -17.63
N ARG A 34 4.26 2.64 -18.95
CA ARG A 34 4.17 3.92 -19.68
C ARG A 34 2.94 4.76 -19.29
N ASN A 35 1.86 4.15 -18.83
CA ASN A 35 0.64 4.85 -18.39
C ASN A 35 0.59 5.15 -16.89
N ARG A 36 1.68 4.91 -16.15
CA ARG A 36 1.75 5.30 -14.74
C ARG A 36 2.01 6.79 -14.64
N ASN A 37 1.23 7.42 -13.80
CA ASN A 37 1.51 8.81 -13.49
C ASN A 37 2.79 8.90 -12.64
N GLN A 38 3.48 10.03 -12.74
CA GLN A 38 4.75 10.25 -12.03
C GLN A 38 4.63 10.04 -10.53
N LEU A 39 3.49 10.38 -9.92
CA LEU A 39 3.26 10.20 -8.48
C LEU A 39 3.29 8.72 -8.05
N SER A 40 2.77 7.79 -8.87
CA SER A 40 2.87 6.37 -8.54
C SER A 40 4.33 5.85 -8.62
N LEU A 41 5.15 6.41 -9.51
CA LEU A 41 6.58 6.08 -9.60
C LEU A 41 7.37 6.65 -8.40
N ASP A 42 7.07 7.86 -7.99
CA ASP A 42 7.68 8.46 -6.80
C ASP A 42 7.30 7.65 -5.53
N ALA A 43 6.05 7.18 -5.45
CA ALA A 43 5.62 6.31 -4.38
C ALA A 43 6.34 4.95 -4.39
N VAL A 44 6.65 4.37 -5.58
CA VAL A 44 7.50 3.16 -5.68
C VAL A 44 8.89 3.44 -5.12
N ALA A 45 9.50 4.58 -5.46
CA ALA A 45 10.82 4.95 -4.97
C ALA A 45 10.81 5.10 -3.42
N ALA A 46 9.85 5.85 -2.87
CA ALA A 46 9.71 6.03 -1.42
C ALA A 46 9.43 4.69 -0.70
N LEU A 47 8.53 3.86 -1.24
CA LEU A 47 8.23 2.53 -0.72
C LEU A 47 9.46 1.63 -0.71
N SER A 48 10.24 1.63 -1.79
CA SER A 48 11.49 0.85 -1.87
C SER A 48 12.51 1.27 -0.81
N LEU A 49 12.58 2.55 -0.48
CA LEU A 49 13.47 3.06 0.56
C LEU A 49 13.00 2.63 1.96
N ILE A 50 11.73 2.86 2.31
CA ILE A 50 11.21 2.50 3.64
C ILE A 50 11.22 0.97 3.89
N LEU A 51 11.07 0.15 2.85
CA LEU A 51 11.15 -1.31 2.99
C LEU A 51 12.58 -1.79 3.25
N ARG A 52 13.61 -1.04 2.82
CA ARG A 52 15.03 -1.37 3.04
C ARG A 52 15.59 -0.82 4.32
N THR A 53 14.96 0.20 4.91
CA THR A 53 15.38 0.79 6.18
C THR A 53 14.34 0.51 7.27
N GLU A 54 14.79 0.25 8.49
CA GLU A 54 13.91 0.19 9.66
C GLU A 54 13.67 1.59 10.26
N ASN A 55 14.50 2.56 9.88
CA ASN A 55 14.47 3.92 10.39
C ASN A 55 13.64 4.85 9.49
N ILE A 56 12.48 5.28 9.95
CA ILE A 56 11.63 6.26 9.26
C ILE A 56 12.25 7.67 9.21
N GLU A 57 13.30 7.91 10.00
CA GLU A 57 14.08 9.14 10.00
C GLU A 57 15.26 9.12 9.00
N ASP A 58 15.42 8.03 8.24
CA ASP A 58 16.41 7.96 7.17
C ASP A 58 16.26 9.13 6.20
N HIS A 59 17.37 9.80 5.90
CA HIS A 59 17.37 11.03 5.11
C HIS A 59 16.82 10.81 3.68
N SER A 60 17.22 9.72 3.03
CA SER A 60 16.79 9.42 1.66
C SER A 60 15.30 9.09 1.61
N TYR A 61 14.82 8.32 2.61
CA TYR A 61 13.40 8.03 2.73
C TYR A 61 12.59 9.29 3.01
N LYS A 62 13.01 10.14 3.95
CA LYS A 62 12.31 11.40 4.27
C LYS A 62 12.19 12.30 3.04
N ALA A 63 13.25 12.42 2.27
CA ALA A 63 13.23 13.19 1.03
C ALA A 63 12.23 12.61 0.01
N ALA A 64 12.25 11.29 -0.20
CA ALA A 64 11.33 10.62 -1.12
C ALA A 64 9.86 10.70 -0.64
N ARG A 65 9.59 10.49 0.66
CA ARG A 65 8.26 10.66 1.27
C ARG A 65 7.73 12.08 1.04
N LYS A 66 8.58 13.08 1.27
CA LYS A 66 8.21 14.49 1.05
C LYS A 66 7.81 14.77 -0.38
N VAL A 67 8.50 14.24 -1.37
CA VAL A 67 8.11 14.37 -2.79
C VAL A 67 6.69 13.83 -3.03
N VAL A 68 6.36 12.68 -2.45
CA VAL A 68 5.02 12.08 -2.59
C VAL A 68 3.97 12.91 -1.85
N SER A 69 4.23 13.31 -0.59
CA SER A 69 3.27 14.09 0.21
C SER A 69 3.00 15.46 -0.40
N ASP A 70 4.02 16.15 -0.93
CA ASP A 70 3.85 17.45 -1.62
C ASP A 70 2.94 17.32 -2.86
N LYS A 71 3.08 16.26 -3.65
CA LYS A 71 2.23 16.00 -4.81
C LYS A 71 0.80 15.65 -4.40
N VAL A 72 0.63 14.89 -3.33
CA VAL A 72 -0.70 14.61 -2.75
C VAL A 72 -1.33 15.91 -2.23
N ALA A 73 -0.58 16.73 -1.49
CA ALA A 73 -1.05 18.03 -1.02
C ALA A 73 -1.51 18.93 -2.17
N SER A 74 -0.70 19.04 -3.21
CA SER A 74 -1.05 19.81 -4.42
C SER A 74 -2.35 19.30 -5.05
N ARG A 75 -2.52 17.96 -5.15
CA ARG A 75 -3.72 17.35 -5.76
C ARG A 75 -5.00 17.68 -5.00
N PHE A 76 -4.94 17.81 -3.67
CA PHE A 76 -6.08 18.08 -2.81
C PHE A 76 -6.17 19.55 -2.34
N LYS A 77 -5.24 20.40 -2.76
CA LYS A 77 -5.12 21.81 -2.29
C LYS A 77 -4.97 21.88 -0.77
N LEU A 78 -4.13 21.03 -0.20
CA LEU A 78 -3.77 20.99 1.22
C LEU A 78 -2.44 21.71 1.44
N ASP A 79 -2.18 22.10 2.70
CA ASP A 79 -0.87 22.61 3.11
C ASP A 79 0.18 21.48 3.04
N PRO A 80 1.24 21.61 2.22
CA PRO A 80 2.21 20.54 2.03
C PRO A 80 3.06 20.28 3.28
N THR A 81 3.36 21.32 4.06
CA THR A 81 4.16 21.19 5.28
C THR A 81 3.35 20.46 6.36
N ALA A 82 2.06 20.82 6.52
CA ALA A 82 1.18 20.16 7.46
C ALA A 82 0.95 18.69 7.06
N LEU A 83 0.75 18.40 5.78
CA LEU A 83 0.56 17.02 5.31
C LEU A 83 1.82 16.17 5.55
N ASP A 84 3.02 16.65 5.18
CA ASP A 84 4.26 15.91 5.42
C ASP A 84 4.53 15.69 6.90
N LYS A 85 4.21 16.68 7.76
CA LYS A 85 4.28 16.54 9.21
C LYS A 85 3.33 15.45 9.73
N ASN A 86 2.10 15.36 9.19
CA ASN A 86 1.16 14.28 9.57
C ASN A 86 1.69 12.92 9.11
N TRP A 87 2.25 12.84 7.90
CA TRP A 87 2.84 11.62 7.39
C TRP A 87 4.04 11.16 8.22
N SER A 88 4.91 12.08 8.65
CA SER A 88 6.09 11.76 9.45
C SER A 88 5.76 11.22 10.85
N ARG A 89 4.58 11.56 11.37
CA ARG A 89 4.11 11.10 12.68
C ARG A 89 3.41 9.74 12.65
N ALA A 90 2.96 9.33 11.46
CA ALA A 90 2.32 8.04 11.31
C ALA A 90 3.32 6.90 11.54
N PRO A 91 2.92 5.79 12.17
CA PRO A 91 3.75 4.61 12.32
C PRO A 91 4.29 4.10 10.97
N ARG A 92 5.39 3.35 11.03
CA ARG A 92 6.06 2.84 9.82
C ARG A 92 5.14 2.01 8.93
N ASP A 93 4.35 1.12 9.49
CA ASP A 93 3.38 0.28 8.79
C ASP A 93 2.31 1.11 8.06
N HIS A 94 1.80 2.16 8.68
CA HIS A 94 0.88 3.11 8.07
C HIS A 94 1.50 3.85 6.87
N GLN A 95 2.75 4.29 7.02
CA GLN A 95 3.47 4.94 5.92
C GLN A 95 3.68 3.96 4.76
N ILE A 96 4.05 2.71 5.03
CA ILE A 96 4.19 1.66 4.02
C ILE A 96 2.84 1.40 3.34
N ALA A 97 1.76 1.21 4.10
CA ALA A 97 0.43 0.92 3.54
C ALA A 97 -0.06 2.05 2.62
N ALA A 98 0.08 3.31 3.04
CA ALA A 98 -0.31 4.46 2.21
C ALA A 98 0.53 4.55 0.93
N LEU A 99 1.85 4.42 1.02
CA LEU A 99 2.73 4.42 -0.15
C LEU A 99 2.41 3.25 -1.09
N ALA A 100 2.22 2.04 -0.56
CA ALA A 100 1.85 0.87 -1.35
C ALA A 100 0.52 1.07 -2.10
N ALA A 101 -0.48 1.68 -1.47
CA ALA A 101 -1.72 2.04 -2.14
C ALA A 101 -1.51 3.08 -3.26
N ILE A 102 -0.69 4.12 -3.02
CA ILE A 102 -0.39 5.17 -4.01
C ILE A 102 0.34 4.58 -5.23
N THR A 103 1.18 3.54 -5.04
CA THR A 103 1.82 2.85 -6.18
C THR A 103 0.80 2.25 -7.14
N GLN A 104 -0.43 1.98 -6.70
CA GLN A 104 -1.49 1.37 -7.50
C GLN A 104 -2.37 2.40 -8.26
N LEU A 105 -2.04 3.69 -8.23
CA LEU A 105 -2.77 4.70 -9.02
C LEU A 105 -2.85 4.29 -10.49
N ASN A 106 -4.05 4.47 -11.09
CA ASN A 106 -4.40 4.07 -12.45
C ASN A 106 -4.41 2.55 -12.71
N VAL A 107 -4.31 1.70 -11.68
CA VAL A 107 -4.57 0.27 -11.81
C VAL A 107 -6.07 0.05 -11.99
N ARG A 108 -6.44 -0.85 -12.89
CA ARG A 108 -7.84 -1.14 -13.24
C ARG A 108 -8.58 -1.81 -12.08
N TYR A 109 -9.81 -1.37 -11.82
CA TYR A 109 -10.71 -2.09 -10.91
C TYR A 109 -11.24 -3.36 -11.57
N VAL A 110 -11.16 -4.49 -10.88
CA VAL A 110 -11.85 -5.75 -11.21
C VAL A 110 -12.27 -6.41 -9.91
N THR A 111 -13.56 -6.71 -9.76
CA THR A 111 -14.10 -7.36 -8.57
C THR A 111 -13.39 -8.69 -8.25
N GLY A 112 -13.07 -8.90 -6.98
CA GLY A 112 -12.41 -10.11 -6.48
C GLY A 112 -10.93 -10.21 -6.85
N LYS A 113 -10.26 -9.10 -7.23
CA LYS A 113 -8.86 -9.10 -7.63
C LYS A 113 -7.98 -8.26 -6.71
N GLU A 114 -6.74 -8.76 -6.54
CA GLU A 114 -5.66 -8.17 -5.76
C GLU A 114 -4.30 -8.30 -6.46
N ASP A 115 -4.29 -8.38 -7.78
CA ASP A 115 -3.07 -8.52 -8.59
C ASP A 115 -2.34 -7.16 -8.66
N PRO A 116 -1.17 -6.98 -8.00
CA PRO A 116 -0.50 -5.69 -7.95
C PRO A 116 -0.18 -5.20 -9.36
N TYR A 117 -0.42 -3.91 -9.60
CA TYR A 117 -0.13 -3.23 -10.87
C TYR A 117 -0.94 -3.72 -12.08
N VAL A 118 -1.81 -4.69 -11.92
CA VAL A 118 -2.62 -5.27 -12.99
C VAL A 118 -4.09 -4.94 -12.80
N ARG A 119 -4.65 -5.35 -11.64
CA ARG A 119 -6.07 -5.17 -11.32
C ARG A 119 -6.31 -5.40 -9.82
N VAL A 120 -7.12 -4.55 -9.22
CA VAL A 120 -7.53 -4.66 -7.82
C VAL A 120 -9.01 -4.28 -7.68
N ASP A 121 -9.70 -4.81 -6.66
CA ASP A 121 -10.93 -4.20 -6.17
C ASP A 121 -10.67 -3.31 -4.94
N CYS A 122 -11.71 -2.76 -4.32
CA CYS A 122 -11.54 -1.83 -3.19
C CYS A 122 -10.83 -2.49 -2.01
N SER A 123 -11.29 -3.65 -1.56
CA SER A 123 -10.68 -4.38 -0.45
C SER A 123 -9.37 -5.07 -0.84
N GLY A 124 -9.20 -5.46 -2.11
CA GLY A 124 -7.95 -5.99 -2.64
C GLY A 124 -6.82 -4.96 -2.65
N LEU A 125 -7.13 -3.68 -2.96
CA LEU A 125 -6.19 -2.58 -2.82
C LEU A 125 -5.69 -2.44 -1.38
N LEU A 126 -6.60 -2.46 -0.41
CA LEU A 126 -6.28 -2.32 1.00
C LEU A 126 -5.55 -3.54 1.55
N TRP A 127 -6.00 -4.73 1.17
CA TRP A 127 -5.34 -5.99 1.49
C TRP A 127 -3.88 -5.98 1.02
N LEU A 128 -3.63 -5.61 -0.26
CA LEU A 128 -2.30 -5.49 -0.81
C LEU A 128 -1.44 -4.47 -0.04
N ALA A 129 -2.01 -3.30 0.24
CA ALA A 129 -1.31 -2.20 0.91
C ALA A 129 -0.86 -2.60 2.32
N TRP A 130 -1.74 -3.14 3.13
CA TRP A 130 -1.45 -3.52 4.51
C TRP A 130 -0.62 -4.79 4.63
N ARG A 131 -0.78 -5.76 3.72
CA ARG A 131 0.13 -6.91 3.66
C ARG A 131 1.56 -6.51 3.29
N THR A 132 1.73 -5.50 2.44
CA THR A 132 3.06 -4.91 2.17
C THR A 132 3.67 -4.31 3.45
N ALA A 133 2.85 -3.79 4.34
CA ALA A 133 3.26 -3.29 5.66
C ALA A 133 3.49 -4.40 6.72
N GLY A 134 3.28 -5.67 6.38
CA GLY A 134 3.47 -6.80 7.29
C GLY A 134 2.24 -7.17 8.14
N VAL A 135 1.09 -6.53 7.91
CA VAL A 135 -0.16 -6.83 8.62
C VAL A 135 -0.96 -7.90 7.87
N ASP A 136 -1.42 -8.94 8.59
CA ASP A 136 -2.26 -9.99 7.99
C ASP A 136 -3.71 -9.51 7.81
N MET A 137 -3.86 -8.62 6.85
CA MET A 137 -5.10 -7.93 6.54
C MET A 137 -6.16 -8.87 5.97
N PRO A 138 -7.41 -8.87 6.47
CA PRO A 138 -8.51 -9.62 5.86
C PRO A 138 -8.77 -9.18 4.42
N ARG A 139 -9.14 -10.13 3.55
CA ARG A 139 -9.37 -9.85 2.13
C ARG A 139 -10.68 -9.10 1.86
N GLN A 140 -11.71 -9.33 2.65
CA GLN A 140 -13.05 -8.81 2.40
C GLN A 140 -13.30 -7.45 3.07
N ALA A 141 -14.00 -6.55 2.37
CA ALA A 141 -14.29 -5.20 2.85
C ALA A 141 -14.97 -5.17 4.23
N VAL A 142 -15.97 -6.04 4.43
CA VAL A 142 -16.68 -6.11 5.73
C VAL A 142 -15.74 -6.48 6.87
N SER A 143 -14.81 -7.42 6.63
CA SER A 143 -13.82 -7.82 7.62
C SER A 143 -12.73 -6.77 7.85
N GLN A 144 -12.52 -5.86 6.88
CA GLN A 144 -11.62 -4.71 7.02
C GLN A 144 -12.25 -3.57 7.85
N LEU A 145 -13.53 -3.64 8.13
CA LEU A 145 -14.28 -2.73 9.01
C LEU A 145 -14.64 -3.40 10.35
N ASP A 146 -13.92 -4.44 10.76
CA ASP A 146 -14.14 -5.19 11.98
C ASP A 146 -14.15 -4.27 13.21
N PRO A 147 -15.12 -4.45 14.15
CA PRO A 147 -15.20 -3.65 15.38
C PRO A 147 -13.91 -3.62 16.21
N ARG A 148 -13.08 -4.66 16.14
CA ARG A 148 -11.81 -4.74 16.86
C ARG A 148 -10.76 -3.75 16.35
N MET A 149 -10.92 -3.25 15.15
CA MET A 149 -10.04 -2.24 14.54
C MET A 149 -10.61 -0.83 14.61
N ARG A 150 -11.81 -0.64 15.15
CA ARG A 150 -12.47 0.67 15.18
C ARG A 150 -11.67 1.69 15.95
N ILE A 151 -11.64 2.88 15.38
CA ILE A 151 -11.10 4.08 15.98
C ILE A 151 -12.08 5.24 15.79
N GLU A 152 -11.94 6.27 16.58
CA GLU A 152 -12.64 7.52 16.32
C GLU A 152 -12.00 8.26 15.14
N ARG A 153 -12.82 9.00 14.39
CA ARG A 153 -12.33 9.81 13.26
C ARG A 153 -11.22 10.79 13.66
N SER A 154 -11.29 11.33 14.86
CA SER A 154 -10.30 12.27 15.40
C SER A 154 -8.92 11.64 15.63
N GLU A 155 -8.87 10.33 15.76
CA GLU A 155 -7.64 9.53 15.94
C GLU A 155 -7.06 9.08 14.60
N ALA A 156 -7.83 9.20 13.51
CA ALA A 156 -7.46 8.68 12.20
C ALA A 156 -6.19 9.36 11.65
N MET A 157 -5.28 8.55 11.17
CA MET A 157 -4.01 8.99 10.61
C MET A 157 -3.77 8.43 9.20
N LEU A 158 -2.66 8.80 8.57
CA LEU A 158 -2.24 8.25 7.28
C LEU A 158 -2.33 6.72 7.30
N GLY A 159 -2.88 6.12 6.25
CA GLY A 159 -2.93 4.67 6.10
C GLY A 159 -4.19 4.03 6.68
N ASP A 160 -4.86 4.66 7.65
CA ASP A 160 -6.10 4.14 8.21
C ASP A 160 -7.17 3.94 7.14
N ILE A 161 -8.08 3.03 7.43
CA ILE A 161 -9.14 2.64 6.52
C ILE A 161 -10.44 3.31 6.93
N THR A 162 -11.22 3.69 5.95
CA THR A 162 -12.61 4.06 6.17
C THR A 162 -13.50 3.42 5.14
N GLY A 163 -14.75 3.11 5.53
CA GLY A 163 -15.69 2.50 4.62
C GLY A 163 -17.10 2.37 5.15
N GLU A 164 -17.99 1.95 4.26
CA GLU A 164 -19.39 1.69 4.53
C GLU A 164 -19.83 0.48 3.72
N GLY A 165 -20.50 -0.49 4.36
CA GLY A 165 -20.98 -1.70 3.73
C GLY A 165 -19.85 -2.51 3.07
N THR A 166 -19.83 -2.55 1.75
CA THR A 166 -18.86 -3.33 0.95
C THR A 166 -17.80 -2.46 0.28
N HIS A 167 -17.75 -1.16 0.56
CA HIS A 167 -16.76 -0.27 -0.02
C HIS A 167 -15.82 0.32 1.03
N VAL A 168 -14.52 0.20 0.75
CA VAL A 168 -13.44 0.64 1.64
C VAL A 168 -12.41 1.48 0.88
N GLN A 169 -11.71 2.35 1.60
CA GLN A 169 -10.70 3.27 1.07
C GLN A 169 -9.65 3.59 2.14
N ILE A 170 -8.47 4.05 1.71
CA ILE A 170 -7.37 4.44 2.60
C ILE A 170 -7.36 5.96 2.77
N TYR A 171 -7.24 6.40 4.01
CA TYR A 171 -7.07 7.80 4.38
C TYR A 171 -5.63 8.28 4.17
N LEU A 172 -5.47 9.48 3.63
CA LEU A 172 -4.17 10.07 3.34
C LEU A 172 -3.68 11.07 4.40
N GLY A 173 -4.27 11.01 5.61
CA GLY A 173 -3.78 11.70 6.79
C GLY A 173 -4.18 13.17 6.92
N MET A 174 -4.94 13.77 5.98
CA MET A 174 -5.41 15.16 6.08
C MET A 174 -6.60 15.45 5.16
N GLY A 175 -7.51 16.30 5.61
CA GLY A 175 -8.52 16.95 4.76
C GLY A 175 -9.49 16.02 4.05
N LEU A 176 -9.78 14.84 4.59
CA LEU A 176 -10.63 13.81 3.98
C LEU A 176 -10.13 13.35 2.60
N ALA A 177 -8.82 13.45 2.36
CA ALA A 177 -8.16 12.94 1.18
C ALA A 177 -8.05 11.41 1.27
N MET A 178 -8.53 10.71 0.25
CA MET A 178 -8.59 9.26 0.18
C MET A 178 -7.95 8.73 -1.11
N ILE A 179 -7.51 7.47 -1.08
CA ILE A 179 -7.23 6.68 -2.26
C ILE A 179 -8.12 5.43 -2.25
N HIS A 180 -8.72 5.09 -3.39
CA HIS A 180 -9.62 3.95 -3.50
C HIS A 180 -9.64 3.34 -4.90
N ALA A 181 -10.11 2.10 -4.99
CA ALA A 181 -10.54 1.46 -6.23
C ALA A 181 -12.08 1.50 -6.27
N PRO A 182 -12.72 2.32 -7.13
CA PRO A 182 -14.13 2.68 -6.96
C PRO A 182 -15.13 1.59 -7.36
N PHE A 183 -15.07 1.03 -8.58
CA PHE A 183 -15.94 -0.01 -9.11
C PHE A 183 -15.52 -0.44 -10.52
N ASN A 184 -16.16 -1.47 -11.06
CA ASN A 184 -15.86 -2.05 -12.38
C ASN A 184 -15.78 -1.00 -13.50
N GLY A 185 -14.79 -1.15 -14.37
CA GLY A 185 -14.53 -0.25 -15.51
C GLY A 185 -13.84 1.06 -15.13
N LYS A 186 -13.51 1.25 -13.87
CA LYS A 186 -12.75 2.41 -13.37
C LYS A 186 -11.36 1.99 -12.91
N TYR A 187 -10.61 2.96 -12.41
CA TYR A 187 -9.23 2.81 -11.99
C TYR A 187 -9.02 3.32 -10.57
N VAL A 188 -8.00 2.82 -9.90
CA VAL A 188 -7.54 3.36 -8.61
C VAL A 188 -7.25 4.85 -8.76
N LYS A 189 -7.82 5.64 -7.88
CA LYS A 189 -7.74 7.11 -7.94
C LYS A 189 -7.85 7.75 -6.57
N PHE A 190 -7.47 9.00 -6.53
CA PHE A 190 -7.76 9.86 -5.38
C PHE A 190 -9.23 10.31 -5.37
N LYS A 191 -9.74 10.49 -4.16
CA LYS A 191 -11.08 11.01 -3.88
C LYS A 191 -11.02 11.92 -2.66
N LYS A 192 -11.67 13.07 -2.72
CA LYS A 192 -11.99 13.83 -1.52
C LYS A 192 -13.37 13.42 -1.02
N MET A 193 -13.45 12.91 0.19
CA MET A 193 -14.71 12.56 0.83
C MET A 193 -15.41 13.83 1.35
N SER A 194 -16.75 13.86 1.35
CA SER A 194 -17.51 14.94 1.97
C SER A 194 -17.59 14.75 3.49
N GLU A 195 -17.85 15.81 4.23
CA GLU A 195 -18.10 15.74 5.69
C GLU A 195 -19.29 14.84 6.02
N GLU A 196 -20.36 14.92 5.22
CA GLU A 196 -21.52 14.05 5.35
C GLU A 196 -21.17 12.57 5.20
N GLN A 197 -20.34 12.22 4.22
CA GLN A 197 -19.84 10.84 4.07
C GLN A 197 -18.96 10.45 5.27
N ALA A 198 -18.07 11.34 5.71
CA ALA A 198 -17.16 11.09 6.82
C ALA A 198 -17.87 10.83 8.15
N ALA A 199 -19.06 11.40 8.33
CA ALA A 199 -19.90 11.20 9.52
C ALA A 199 -20.61 9.82 9.53
N ARG A 200 -20.77 9.18 8.36
CA ARG A 200 -21.49 7.89 8.25
C ARG A 200 -20.58 6.69 8.19
N VAL A 201 -19.36 6.85 7.71
CA VAL A 201 -18.43 5.74 7.52
C VAL A 201 -17.80 5.27 8.83
N VAL A 202 -17.44 4.00 8.86
CA VAL A 202 -16.61 3.44 9.93
C VAL A 202 -15.14 3.76 9.66
N TRP A 203 -14.39 4.05 10.71
CA TRP A 203 -12.94 4.24 10.67
C TRP A 203 -12.25 3.09 11.39
N THR A 204 -11.20 2.55 10.78
CA THR A 204 -10.46 1.41 11.34
C THR A 204 -8.95 1.58 11.17
N ASN A 205 -8.20 1.14 12.18
CA ASN A 205 -6.74 1.05 12.18
C ASN A 205 -6.33 -0.43 12.11
N PRO A 206 -5.82 -0.92 10.98
CA PRO A 206 -5.41 -2.32 10.82
C PRO A 206 -4.24 -2.74 11.70
N SER A 207 -3.41 -1.83 12.18
CA SER A 207 -2.31 -2.16 13.11
C SER A 207 -2.82 -2.77 14.41
N LEU A 208 -4.07 -2.52 14.78
CA LEU A 208 -4.69 -3.10 15.98
C LEU A 208 -4.85 -4.62 15.87
N ILE A 209 -4.95 -5.19 14.67
CA ILE A 209 -5.00 -6.65 14.48
C ILE A 209 -3.66 -7.30 14.84
N ALA A 210 -2.53 -6.67 14.49
CA ALA A 210 -1.21 -7.21 14.77
C ALA A 210 -0.94 -7.33 16.28
N THR A 211 -1.55 -6.47 17.08
CA THR A 211 -1.41 -6.44 18.55
C THR A 211 -2.13 -7.61 19.24
N TYR A 212 -3.10 -8.24 18.58
CA TYR A 212 -3.89 -9.35 19.15
C TYR A 212 -3.31 -10.74 18.84
N ARG A 213 -2.17 -10.83 18.14
CA ARG A 213 -1.50 -12.09 17.77
C ARG A 213 -0.33 -12.47 18.68
N LEU A 214 -0.08 -11.69 19.73
CA LEU A 214 0.84 -12.02 20.81
C LEU A 214 0.04 -12.69 21.92
#